data_d6669f6780565a6e2e7675d24823b89d
#
_entry.id   d6669f6780565a6e2e7675d24823b89d
#
_cell.length_a   1.000
_cell.length_b   1.000
_cell.length_c   1.000
_cell.angle_alpha   90.00
_cell.angle_beta   90.00
_cell.angle_gamma   90.00
#
_symmetry.space_group_name_H-M   'P 1'
#
loop_
_entity.id
_entity.type
_entity.pdbx_description
1 polymer ?
#
loop_
_entity_poly.entity_id
_entity_poly.type
_entity_poly.pdbx_seq_one_letter_code
_entity_poly.pdbx_strand_id
1 'polypeptide(L)'
;RRRQRQMCIRDRFCNEKSAIFVIVPEENPATFFLISLIIQQLYREILSVADENGGKLKNRCVFFCDEFGTLPKIESAEMMFSASRSRRLQIVPIIQSFAQLEKNYGKEGAAIIQDNCQTTIFGGFAPSSQTAEVLSKALGTRTVLSGSVSQGKESSQSLQMTERPLLSADELKS
;
A
#
# COMPACT_ATOMS: atom_id res chain seq x y z
N ARG A 1 -32.14 2.31 22.92
CA ARG A 1 -31.09 3.38 23.04
C ARG A 1 -29.71 2.93 22.55
N ARG A 2 -29.23 1.67 22.69
CA ARG A 2 -27.94 1.20 22.14
C ARG A 2 -27.94 1.09 20.62
N ARG A 3 -29.03 0.59 19.99
CA ARG A 3 -29.17 0.55 18.52
C ARG A 3 -29.13 1.94 17.88
N GLN A 4 -29.73 2.94 18.53
CA GLN A 4 -29.74 4.33 18.03
C GLN A 4 -28.35 4.98 18.01
N ARG A 5 -27.46 4.68 18.98
CA ARG A 5 -26.08 5.20 18.99
C ARG A 5 -25.18 4.55 17.91
N GLN A 6 -25.33 3.25 17.68
CA GLN A 6 -24.60 2.55 16.61
C GLN A 6 -25.03 3.07 15.22
N MET A 7 -26.32 3.29 15.03
CA MET A 7 -26.87 3.86 13.80
C MET A 7 -26.32 5.27 13.50
N CYS A 8 -26.15 6.12 14.52
CA CYS A 8 -25.61 7.46 14.35
C CYS A 8 -24.14 7.49 13.85
N ILE A 9 -23.27 6.62 14.36
CA ILE A 9 -21.86 6.59 13.90
C ILE A 9 -21.78 6.07 12.46
N ARG A 10 -22.49 5.00 12.15
CA ARG A 10 -22.55 4.39 10.83
C ARG A 10 -23.10 5.34 9.77
N ASP A 11 -24.27 5.93 10.04
CA ASP A 11 -24.95 6.84 9.11
C ASP A 11 -24.16 8.12 8.91
N ARG A 12 -23.58 8.66 9.97
CA ARG A 12 -22.83 9.90 9.92
C ARG A 12 -21.51 9.74 9.17
N PHE A 13 -20.76 8.67 9.46
CA PHE A 13 -19.47 8.43 8.83
C PHE A 13 -19.58 8.22 7.30
N CYS A 14 -20.61 7.51 6.85
CA CYS A 14 -20.78 7.22 5.43
C CYS A 14 -21.52 8.30 4.63
N ASN A 15 -22.34 9.12 5.28
CA ASN A 15 -23.23 10.10 4.61
C ASN A 15 -22.79 11.56 4.79
N GLU A 16 -22.01 11.89 5.82
CA GLU A 16 -21.52 13.23 6.10
C GLU A 16 -20.01 13.33 5.91
N LYS A 17 -19.49 14.54 5.66
CA LYS A 17 -18.05 14.79 5.71
C LYS A 17 -17.58 14.69 7.15
N SER A 18 -16.88 13.62 7.47
CA SER A 18 -16.38 13.34 8.82
C SER A 18 -15.01 12.67 8.74
N ALA A 19 -14.25 12.76 9.83
CA ALA A 19 -13.00 12.04 10.01
C ALA A 19 -13.00 11.36 11.39
N ILE A 20 -12.52 10.12 11.43
CA ILE A 20 -12.33 9.35 12.65
C ILE A 20 -10.84 9.11 12.80
N PHE A 21 -10.27 9.53 13.92
CA PHE A 21 -8.88 9.26 14.25
C PHE A 21 -8.83 8.16 15.30
N VAL A 22 -8.13 7.07 14.97
CA VAL A 22 -7.85 5.98 15.90
C VAL A 22 -6.40 6.09 16.30
N ILE A 23 -6.15 6.59 17.51
CA ILE A 23 -4.80 6.77 18.05
C ILE A 23 -4.55 5.66 19.06
N VAL A 24 -3.45 4.96 18.90
CA VAL A 24 -3.11 3.80 19.71
C VAL A 24 -1.71 3.96 20.26
N PRO A 25 -1.54 3.80 21.59
CA PRO A 25 -0.21 3.77 22.20
C PRO A 25 0.54 2.50 21.76
N GLU A 26 1.73 2.64 21.24
CA GLU A 26 2.58 1.52 20.78
C GLU A 26 3.02 0.59 21.92
N GLU A 27 3.04 1.10 23.14
CA GLU A 27 3.56 0.40 24.30
C GLU A 27 2.67 -0.71 24.87
N ASN A 28 1.40 -0.82 24.41
CA ASN A 28 0.47 -1.78 24.96
C ASN A 28 0.00 -2.82 23.92
N PRO A 29 0.56 -4.04 23.94
CA PRO A 29 0.20 -5.10 22.98
C PRO A 29 -1.30 -5.47 23.00
N ALA A 30 -1.97 -5.34 24.14
CA ALA A 30 -3.41 -5.64 24.24
C ALA A 30 -4.28 -4.63 23.46
N THR A 31 -3.87 -3.35 23.44
CA THR A 31 -4.54 -2.32 22.66
C THR A 31 -4.31 -2.49 21.15
N PHE A 32 -3.15 -2.99 20.76
CA PHE A 32 -2.82 -3.27 19.36
C PHE A 32 -3.81 -4.27 18.73
N PHE A 33 -4.17 -5.33 19.43
CA PHE A 33 -5.17 -6.31 18.95
C PHE A 33 -6.54 -5.67 18.70
N LEU A 34 -6.94 -4.71 19.52
CA LEU A 34 -8.23 -4.02 19.37
C LEU A 34 -8.32 -3.22 18.06
N ILE A 35 -7.18 -2.73 17.52
CA ILE A 35 -7.17 -1.97 16.27
C ILE A 35 -7.65 -2.84 15.11
N SER A 36 -7.10 -4.05 14.99
CA SER A 36 -7.50 -4.95 13.90
C SER A 36 -8.99 -5.27 13.96
N LEU A 37 -9.54 -5.44 15.16
CA LEU A 37 -10.98 -5.64 15.35
C LEU A 37 -11.80 -4.40 15.00
N ILE A 38 -11.35 -3.20 15.39
CA ILE A 38 -12.02 -1.94 15.05
C ILE A 38 -12.04 -1.73 13.53
N ILE A 39 -10.91 -1.92 12.86
CA ILE A 39 -10.83 -1.78 11.40
C ILE A 39 -11.75 -2.80 10.71
N GLN A 40 -11.74 -4.05 11.14
CA GLN A 40 -12.63 -5.08 10.60
C GLN A 40 -14.10 -4.75 10.82
N GLN A 41 -14.46 -4.26 11.99
CA GLN A 41 -15.83 -3.88 12.29
C GLN A 41 -16.27 -2.67 11.47
N LEU A 42 -15.44 -1.64 11.36
CA LEU A 42 -15.69 -0.48 10.50
C LEU A 42 -15.88 -0.90 9.04
N TYR A 43 -15.03 -1.79 8.54
CA TYR A 43 -15.15 -2.33 7.19
C TYR A 43 -16.50 -3.03 6.97
N ARG A 44 -16.92 -3.90 7.90
CA ARG A 44 -18.22 -4.59 7.81
C ARG A 44 -19.40 -3.61 7.82
N GLU A 45 -19.35 -2.59 8.66
CA GLU A 45 -20.39 -1.55 8.70
C GLU A 45 -20.44 -0.77 7.38
N ILE A 46 -19.29 -0.43 6.80
CA ILE A 46 -19.19 0.23 5.50
C ILE A 46 -19.78 -0.64 4.39
N LEU A 47 -19.50 -1.94 4.37
CA LEU A 47 -20.08 -2.87 3.41
C LEU A 47 -21.60 -2.93 3.54
N SER A 48 -22.12 -2.99 4.77
CA SER A 48 -23.56 -3.00 5.02
C SER A 48 -24.25 -1.73 4.50
N VAL A 49 -23.63 -0.55 4.72
CA VAL A 49 -24.13 0.72 4.16
C VAL A 49 -24.04 0.73 2.63
N ALA A 50 -22.99 0.20 2.06
CA ALA A 50 -22.85 0.09 0.61
C ALA A 50 -23.95 -0.79 0.01
N ASP A 51 -24.24 -1.93 0.63
CA ASP A 51 -25.28 -2.86 0.17
C ASP A 51 -26.69 -2.23 0.24
N GLU A 52 -26.99 -1.49 1.30
CA GLU A 52 -28.24 -0.72 1.42
C GLU A 52 -28.37 0.39 0.35
N ASN A 53 -27.24 0.86 -0.19
CA ASN A 53 -27.19 1.87 -1.24
C ASN A 53 -26.93 1.29 -2.65
N GLY A 54 -27.35 0.06 -2.91
CA GLY A 54 -27.20 -0.58 -4.23
C GLY A 54 -25.77 -1.00 -4.55
N GLY A 55 -25.00 -1.38 -3.54
CA GLY A 55 -23.66 -1.95 -3.66
C GLY A 55 -22.52 -0.94 -3.61
N LYS A 56 -22.79 0.36 -3.44
CA LYS A 56 -21.76 1.41 -3.38
C LYS A 56 -22.09 2.47 -2.34
N LEU A 57 -21.07 3.01 -1.70
CA LEU A 57 -21.22 4.17 -0.83
C LEU A 57 -21.64 5.40 -1.64
N LYS A 58 -22.46 6.28 -1.05
CA LYS A 58 -22.81 7.59 -1.63
C LYS A 58 -21.56 8.47 -1.73
N ASN A 59 -20.82 8.57 -0.65
CA ASN A 59 -19.56 9.31 -0.57
C ASN A 59 -18.38 8.33 -0.59
N ARG A 60 -17.20 8.81 -1.05
CA ARG A 60 -15.97 8.04 -0.96
C ARG A 60 -15.53 7.98 0.49
N CYS A 61 -15.23 6.79 0.96
CA CYS A 61 -14.58 6.55 2.24
C CYS A 61 -13.11 6.24 2.02
N VAL A 62 -12.22 6.75 2.86
CA VAL A 62 -10.77 6.51 2.76
C VAL A 62 -10.25 6.06 4.12
N PHE A 63 -9.53 4.94 4.13
CA PHE A 63 -8.78 4.47 5.28
C PHE A 63 -7.30 4.80 5.07
N PHE A 64 -6.74 5.69 5.87
CA PHE A 64 -5.31 5.88 5.97
C PHE A 64 -4.80 4.98 7.10
N CYS A 65 -4.06 3.96 6.73
CA CYS A 65 -3.53 2.97 7.66
C CYS A 65 -2.02 3.22 7.81
N ASP A 66 -1.67 4.08 8.77
CA ASP A 66 -0.27 4.34 9.10
C ASP A 66 0.35 3.10 9.75
N GLU A 67 1.63 2.88 9.47
CA GLU A 67 2.39 1.72 9.92
C GLU A 67 1.71 0.36 9.66
N PHE A 68 0.99 0.25 8.54
CA PHE A 68 0.21 -0.94 8.20
C PHE A 68 1.02 -2.24 8.22
N GLY A 69 2.32 -2.17 7.93
CA GLY A 69 3.22 -3.32 7.96
C GLY A 69 3.50 -3.86 9.38
N THR A 70 3.30 -3.05 10.42
CA THR A 70 3.56 -3.41 11.83
C THR A 70 2.29 -3.59 12.65
N LEU A 71 1.16 -3.11 12.16
CA LEU A 71 -0.14 -3.36 12.79
C LEU A 71 -0.41 -4.86 12.93
N PRO A 72 -1.16 -5.29 13.96
CA PRO A 72 -1.61 -6.67 14.06
C PRO A 72 -2.34 -7.10 12.80
N LYS A 73 -2.09 -8.32 12.37
CA LYS A 73 -2.71 -8.88 11.16
C LYS A 73 -4.23 -8.66 11.18
N ILE A 74 -4.73 -8.05 10.13
CA ILE A 74 -6.15 -7.93 9.87
C ILE A 74 -6.54 -9.13 9.01
N GLU A 75 -7.24 -10.10 9.58
CA GLU A 75 -7.57 -11.36 8.89
C GLU A 75 -8.28 -11.18 7.56
N SER A 76 -9.08 -10.14 7.43
CA SER A 76 -9.81 -9.84 6.20
C SER A 76 -9.07 -8.88 5.26
N ALA A 77 -7.79 -8.56 5.49
CA ALA A 77 -7.08 -7.53 4.73
C ALA A 77 -7.06 -7.82 3.23
N GLU A 78 -6.70 -9.02 2.81
CA GLU A 78 -6.64 -9.40 1.40
C GLU A 78 -8.00 -9.17 0.69
N MET A 79 -9.09 -9.56 1.34
CA MET A 79 -10.44 -9.33 0.84
C MET A 79 -10.80 -7.85 0.85
N MET A 80 -10.39 -7.11 1.88
CA MET A 80 -10.62 -5.67 1.98
C MET A 80 -9.96 -4.94 0.80
N PHE A 81 -8.71 -5.21 0.49
CA PHE A 81 -8.01 -4.59 -0.63
C PHE A 81 -8.62 -4.99 -1.98
N SER A 82 -9.00 -6.25 -2.16
CA SER A 82 -9.57 -6.74 -3.42
C SER A 82 -10.98 -6.18 -3.70
N ALA A 83 -11.84 -6.05 -2.68
CA ALA A 83 -13.25 -5.70 -2.85
C ALA A 83 -13.56 -4.20 -2.65
N SER A 84 -12.73 -3.44 -1.96
CA SER A 84 -13.02 -2.07 -1.52
C SER A 84 -13.29 -1.11 -2.67
N ARG A 85 -12.56 -1.23 -3.78
CA ARG A 85 -12.69 -0.34 -4.95
C ARG A 85 -14.11 -0.31 -5.49
N SER A 86 -14.75 -1.47 -5.62
CA SER A 86 -16.12 -1.57 -6.15
C SER A 86 -17.15 -0.86 -5.26
N ARG A 87 -16.85 -0.74 -3.97
CA ARG A 87 -17.71 -0.15 -2.93
C ARG A 87 -17.47 1.35 -2.68
N ARG A 88 -16.57 1.99 -3.42
CA ARG A 88 -16.06 3.37 -3.18
C ARG A 88 -15.33 3.53 -1.84
N LEU A 89 -14.75 2.46 -1.33
CA LEU A 89 -13.81 2.48 -0.23
C LEU A 89 -12.39 2.45 -0.80
N GLN A 90 -11.55 3.37 -0.38
CA GLN A 90 -10.14 3.43 -0.71
C GLN A 90 -9.32 3.11 0.53
N ILE A 91 -8.33 2.25 0.40
CA ILE A 91 -7.40 1.93 1.48
C ILE A 91 -6.02 2.41 1.06
N VAL A 92 -5.38 3.17 1.92
CA VAL A 92 -4.04 3.74 1.73
C VAL A 92 -3.14 3.15 2.80
N PRO A 93 -2.46 2.03 2.54
CA PRO A 93 -1.51 1.47 3.47
C PRO A 93 -0.20 2.27 3.40
N ILE A 94 0.33 2.65 4.56
CA ILE A 94 1.64 3.29 4.69
C ILE A 94 2.54 2.25 5.35
N ILE A 95 3.63 1.90 4.69
CA ILE A 95 4.58 0.89 5.14
C ILE A 95 6.01 1.39 5.02
N GLN A 96 6.89 0.89 5.84
CA GLN A 96 8.32 1.23 5.77
C GLN A 96 9.07 0.33 4.78
N SER A 97 8.62 -0.93 4.62
CA SER A 97 9.21 -1.87 3.67
C SER A 97 8.24 -2.99 3.28
N PHE A 98 8.46 -3.59 2.12
CA PHE A 98 7.70 -4.78 1.71
C PHE A 98 8.01 -5.99 2.60
N ALA A 99 9.22 -6.08 3.15
CA ALA A 99 9.59 -7.16 4.07
C ALA A 99 8.72 -7.17 5.35
N GLN A 100 8.34 -6.00 5.88
CA GLN A 100 7.41 -5.93 7.01
C GLN A 100 6.01 -6.43 6.62
N LEU A 101 5.55 -6.08 5.43
CA LEU A 101 4.26 -6.54 4.93
C LEU A 101 4.26 -8.06 4.73
N GLU A 102 5.33 -8.62 4.15
CA GLU A 102 5.50 -10.06 3.98
C GLU A 102 5.59 -10.81 5.32
N LYS A 103 6.26 -10.24 6.30
CA LYS A 103 6.33 -10.81 7.65
C LYS A 103 4.95 -10.94 8.29
N ASN A 104 4.08 -9.97 8.06
CA ASN A 104 2.76 -9.90 8.68
C ASN A 104 1.70 -10.71 7.94
N TYR A 105 1.69 -10.66 6.60
CA TYR A 105 0.66 -11.28 5.77
C TYR A 105 1.14 -12.51 4.97
N GLY A 106 2.42 -12.87 5.06
CA GLY A 106 3.04 -13.86 4.20
C GLY A 106 3.31 -13.32 2.79
N LYS A 107 4.07 -14.04 1.99
CA LYS A 107 4.43 -13.60 0.62
C LYS A 107 3.21 -13.44 -0.28
N GLU A 108 2.28 -14.40 -0.24
CA GLU A 108 1.07 -14.38 -1.07
C GLU A 108 0.12 -13.24 -0.66
N GLY A 109 -0.16 -13.09 0.63
CA GLY A 109 -1.01 -12.01 1.13
C GLY A 109 -0.42 -10.63 0.87
N ALA A 110 0.89 -10.47 1.04
CA ALA A 110 1.59 -9.22 0.71
C ALA A 110 1.49 -8.89 -0.78
N ALA A 111 1.66 -9.88 -1.66
CA ALA A 111 1.50 -9.71 -3.09
C ALA A 111 0.07 -9.29 -3.46
N ILE A 112 -0.96 -9.93 -2.90
CA ILE A 112 -2.36 -9.56 -3.12
C ILE A 112 -2.61 -8.11 -2.71
N ILE A 113 -2.09 -7.67 -1.57
CA ILE A 113 -2.23 -6.29 -1.09
C ILE A 113 -1.55 -5.31 -2.05
N GLN A 114 -0.31 -5.59 -2.47
CA GLN A 114 0.45 -4.76 -3.39
C GLN A 114 -0.23 -4.64 -4.75
N ASP A 115 -0.68 -5.75 -5.33
CA ASP A 115 -1.33 -5.79 -6.65
C ASP A 115 -2.65 -4.99 -6.69
N ASN A 116 -3.32 -4.85 -5.54
CA ASN A 116 -4.51 -4.03 -5.42
C ASN A 116 -4.21 -2.54 -5.16
N CYS A 117 -2.96 -2.18 -4.89
CA CYS A 117 -2.51 -0.80 -4.77
C CYS A 117 -2.05 -0.25 -6.13
N GLN A 118 -2.97 0.36 -6.88
CA GLN A 118 -2.69 0.87 -8.25
C GLN A 118 -1.70 2.04 -8.30
N THR A 119 -1.50 2.73 -7.19
CA THR A 119 -0.55 3.85 -7.07
C THR A 119 0.37 3.57 -5.90
N THR A 120 1.67 3.58 -6.17
CA THR A 120 2.70 3.47 -5.13
C THR A 120 3.48 4.78 -5.09
N ILE A 121 3.58 5.36 -3.90
CA ILE A 121 4.37 6.57 -3.64
C ILE A 121 5.49 6.16 -2.69
N PHE A 122 6.71 6.50 -3.03
CA PHE A 122 7.86 6.26 -2.17
C PHE A 122 8.68 7.53 -2.01
N GLY A 123 9.18 7.76 -0.79
CA GLY A 123 9.88 8.99 -0.40
C GLY A 123 11.35 8.78 -0.03
N GLY A 124 11.87 7.56 -0.22
CA GLY A 124 13.25 7.21 0.10
C GLY A 124 13.38 5.78 0.60
N PHE A 125 14.62 5.28 0.59
CA PHE A 125 14.93 3.91 1.00
C PHE A 125 16.19 3.90 1.87
N ALA A 126 16.22 2.96 2.82
CA ALA A 126 17.47 2.67 3.51
C ALA A 126 18.52 2.11 2.52
N PRO A 127 19.80 2.36 2.71
CA PRO A 127 20.85 1.92 1.78
C PRO A 127 20.85 0.41 1.48
N SER A 128 20.43 -0.42 2.42
CA SER A 128 20.33 -1.87 2.29
C SER A 128 18.94 -2.38 1.91
N SER A 129 18.02 -1.50 1.49
CA SER A 129 16.63 -1.87 1.25
C SER A 129 16.47 -2.73 -0.01
N GLN A 130 15.92 -3.93 0.16
CA GLN A 130 15.48 -4.78 -0.97
C GLN A 130 14.25 -4.21 -1.69
N THR A 131 13.49 -3.34 -1.05
CA THR A 131 12.32 -2.69 -1.65
C THR A 131 12.72 -1.87 -2.87
N ALA A 132 13.88 -1.20 -2.84
CA ALA A 132 14.39 -0.45 -3.98
C ALA A 132 14.67 -1.33 -5.21
N GLU A 133 15.15 -2.56 -5.00
CA GLU A 133 15.39 -3.52 -6.09
C GLU A 133 14.07 -4.00 -6.71
N VAL A 134 13.06 -4.28 -5.88
CA VAL A 134 11.74 -4.69 -6.35
C VAL A 134 11.11 -3.57 -7.19
N LEU A 135 11.18 -2.32 -6.73
CA LEU A 135 10.63 -1.17 -7.46
C LEU A 135 11.41 -0.85 -8.72
N SER A 136 12.75 -0.95 -8.70
CA SER A 136 13.58 -0.79 -9.90
C SER A 136 13.17 -1.78 -10.99
N LYS A 137 12.95 -3.05 -10.64
CA LYS A 137 12.46 -4.07 -11.56
C LYS A 137 11.04 -3.79 -12.08
N ALA A 138 10.16 -3.32 -11.20
CA ALA A 138 8.77 -2.98 -11.56
C ALA A 138 8.68 -1.79 -12.53
N LEU A 139 9.63 -0.85 -12.48
CA LEU A 139 9.72 0.27 -13.41
C LEU A 139 10.16 -0.16 -14.82
N GLY A 140 10.77 -1.35 -14.94
CA GLY A 140 11.23 -1.88 -16.21
C GLY A 140 12.57 -1.29 -16.66
N THR A 141 12.87 -1.51 -17.94
CA THR A 141 14.16 -1.16 -18.55
C THR A 141 13.99 -0.24 -19.73
N ARG A 142 15.07 0.44 -20.09
CA ARG A 142 15.20 1.22 -21.35
C ARG A 142 16.47 0.81 -22.09
N THR A 143 16.43 0.87 -23.40
CA THR A 143 17.61 0.68 -24.23
C THR A 143 18.43 1.96 -24.28
N VAL A 144 19.70 1.87 -23.94
CA VAL A 144 20.66 2.98 -24.01
C VAL A 144 21.81 2.61 -24.96
N LEU A 145 22.32 3.62 -25.65
CA LEU A 145 23.52 3.47 -26.43
C LEU A 145 24.74 3.55 -25.51
N SER A 146 25.45 2.45 -25.35
CA SER A 146 26.69 2.39 -24.59
C SER A 146 27.86 2.27 -25.53
N GLY A 147 28.91 3.08 -25.33
CA GLY A 147 30.10 3.06 -26.16
C GLY A 147 31.33 2.88 -25.32
N SER A 148 32.26 2.04 -25.80
CA SER A 148 33.62 1.99 -25.30
C SER A 148 34.56 2.65 -26.31
N VAL A 149 35.41 3.56 -25.84
CA VAL A 149 36.46 4.17 -26.60
C VAL A 149 37.78 3.56 -26.16
N SER A 150 38.44 2.84 -27.03
CA SER A 150 39.79 2.35 -26.78
C SER A 150 40.79 3.33 -27.39
N GLN A 151 41.61 3.97 -26.58
CA GLN A 151 42.72 4.83 -27.00
C GLN A 151 43.97 3.96 -27.14
N GLY A 152 44.20 3.42 -28.36
CA GLY A 152 45.44 2.79 -28.78
C GLY A 152 46.03 3.54 -29.95
N LYS A 153 47.07 2.96 -30.64
CA LYS A 153 47.64 3.54 -31.86
C LYS A 153 46.61 3.69 -32.99
N GLU A 154 45.49 2.99 -32.92
CA GLU A 154 44.27 3.21 -33.70
C GLU A 154 43.07 3.33 -32.74
N SER A 155 42.38 4.46 -32.82
CA SER A 155 41.19 4.65 -32.00
C SER A 155 40.02 3.88 -32.60
N SER A 156 39.48 2.89 -31.89
CA SER A 156 38.26 2.22 -32.28
C SER A 156 37.13 2.62 -31.34
N GLN A 157 36.00 2.99 -31.93
CA GLN A 157 34.76 3.24 -31.21
C GLN A 157 33.81 2.07 -31.45
N SER A 158 33.36 1.43 -30.39
CA SER A 158 32.32 0.42 -30.48
C SER A 158 31.06 0.95 -29.78
N LEU A 159 29.98 1.11 -30.56
CA LEU A 159 28.68 1.50 -30.06
C LEU A 159 27.81 0.26 -29.97
N GLN A 160 27.30 -0.04 -28.78
CA GLN A 160 26.41 -1.17 -28.54
C GLN A 160 25.14 -0.70 -27.82
N MET A 161 24.01 -1.19 -28.27
CA MET A 161 22.77 -1.00 -27.55
C MET A 161 22.71 -1.95 -26.35
N THR A 162 22.62 -1.39 -25.15
CA THR A 162 22.53 -2.14 -23.90
C THR A 162 21.25 -1.78 -23.18
N GLU A 163 20.68 -2.77 -22.52
CA GLU A 163 19.50 -2.60 -21.67
C GLU A 163 19.92 -2.08 -20.29
N ARG A 164 19.27 -1.03 -19.82
CA ARG A 164 19.50 -0.44 -18.50
C ARG A 164 18.18 -0.28 -17.77
N PRO A 165 18.07 -0.53 -16.46
CA PRO A 165 16.89 -0.18 -15.67
C PRO A 165 16.50 1.29 -15.91
N LEU A 166 15.18 1.57 -15.92
CA LEU A 166 14.69 2.94 -16.05
C LEU A 166 15.22 3.82 -14.92
N LEU A 167 15.16 3.30 -13.69
CA LEU A 167 15.87 3.78 -12.50
C LEU A 167 16.51 2.57 -11.82
N SER A 168 17.80 2.63 -11.57
CA SER A 168 18.51 1.59 -10.82
C SER A 168 18.12 1.66 -9.33
N ALA A 169 18.34 0.57 -8.60
CA ALA A 169 18.12 0.54 -7.16
C ALA A 169 18.94 1.61 -6.41
N ASP A 170 20.15 1.93 -6.91
CA ASP A 170 21.00 2.93 -6.29
C ASP A 170 20.50 4.35 -6.56
N GLU A 171 19.96 4.62 -7.74
CA GLU A 171 19.30 5.89 -8.07
C GLU A 171 18.01 6.12 -7.27
N LEU A 172 17.34 5.03 -6.83
CA LEU A 172 16.17 5.10 -5.96
C LEU A 172 16.53 5.34 -4.48
N LYS A 173 17.76 5.00 -4.07
CA LYS A 173 18.26 5.17 -2.70
C LYS A 173 18.93 6.53 -2.46
N SER A 174 19.23 7.26 -3.53
CA SER A 174 19.84 8.60 -3.48
C SER A 174 18.73 9.66 -3.34
#